data_b04a1df19ce4673428413bb002c53dd8
#
_entry.id   b04a1df19ce4673428413bb002c53dd8
#
_cell.length_a   1.000
_cell.length_b   1.000
_cell.length_c   1.000
_cell.angle_alpha   90.00
_cell.angle_beta   90.00
_cell.angle_gamma   90.00
#
_symmetry.space_group_name_H-M   'P 1'
#
loop_
_entity.id
_entity.type
_entity.pdbx_description
1 polymer ?
#
loop_
_entity_poly.entity_id
_entity_poly.type
_entity_poly.pdbx_seq_one_letter_code
_entity_poly.pdbx_strand_id
1 'polypeptide(L)'
;MHRQGADLKTKVMGLVREQKINYTITQQGSLRGDEGQGIPRAYLFDWTGKCVGEGSPQEMERQLEGLMQKAPPWIAGGKEFKSEEVQKIAAGLKTPAAFGKSLAKLEKLKDAEGDTGSEATYLAERIANYGNGILEDAKANETEDAFAAMMGYAEAAKNFKGHEIGDKAKSRMKELKKDKAFGKELKAGQMLKQMEAVAGTLKAVNGAINPQHPANRKPVAQLMGLRKKLQKKYGDTKAAAKAEALFASFGF
;
A
#
# COMPACT_ATOMS: atom_id res chain seq x y z
N MET A 1 -38.32 2.12 0.57
CA MET A 1 -37.26 1.88 -0.46
C MET A 1 -35.81 1.77 0.07
N HIS A 2 -35.52 1.73 1.39
CA HIS A 2 -34.14 1.74 1.92
C HIS A 2 -33.51 0.37 2.30
N ARG A 3 -34.25 -0.74 2.21
CA ARG A 3 -33.70 -2.07 2.58
C ARG A 3 -32.85 -2.74 1.50
N GLN A 4 -33.05 -2.43 0.22
CA GLN A 4 -32.30 -3.07 -0.88
C GLN A 4 -30.82 -2.64 -0.93
N GLY A 5 -30.48 -1.39 -0.57
CA GLY A 5 -29.11 -0.91 -0.64
C GLY A 5 -28.17 -1.52 0.42
N ALA A 6 -28.69 -1.77 1.62
CA ALA A 6 -27.87 -2.37 2.69
C ALA A 6 -27.57 -3.85 2.41
N ASP A 7 -28.52 -4.60 1.84
CA ASP A 7 -28.35 -6.01 1.47
C ASP A 7 -27.32 -6.16 0.32
N LEU A 8 -27.36 -5.27 -0.68
CA LEU A 8 -26.40 -5.28 -1.78
C LEU A 8 -24.97 -4.99 -1.33
N LYS A 9 -24.79 -3.99 -0.45
CA LYS A 9 -23.47 -3.68 0.12
C LYS A 9 -22.89 -4.88 0.88
N THR A 10 -23.70 -5.55 1.68
CA THR A 10 -23.28 -6.73 2.43
C THR A 10 -22.86 -7.87 1.50
N LYS A 11 -23.63 -8.13 0.45
CA LYS A 11 -23.32 -9.15 -0.56
C LYS A 11 -22.02 -8.83 -1.32
N VAL A 12 -21.83 -7.57 -1.75
CA VAL A 12 -20.59 -7.13 -2.43
C VAL A 12 -19.39 -7.28 -1.50
N MET A 13 -19.49 -6.87 -0.24
CA MET A 13 -18.39 -7.03 0.72
C MET A 13 -18.09 -8.49 1.04
N GLY A 14 -19.11 -9.36 1.03
CA GLY A 14 -18.92 -10.82 1.11
C GLY A 14 -18.10 -11.34 -0.07
N LEU A 15 -18.48 -10.98 -1.29
CA LEU A 15 -17.79 -11.37 -2.51
C LEU A 15 -16.34 -10.86 -2.55
N VAL A 16 -16.11 -9.59 -2.16
CA VAL A 16 -14.76 -8.99 -2.06
C VAL A 16 -13.86 -9.83 -1.17
N ARG A 17 -14.36 -10.27 -0.02
CA ARG A 17 -13.60 -11.11 0.91
C ARG A 17 -13.36 -12.52 0.37
N GLU A 18 -14.39 -13.14 -0.17
CA GLU A 18 -14.34 -14.51 -0.72
C GLU A 18 -13.34 -14.61 -1.88
N GLN A 19 -13.41 -13.65 -2.82
CA GLN A 19 -12.57 -13.61 -4.02
C GLN A 19 -11.23 -12.89 -3.79
N LYS A 20 -10.94 -12.45 -2.55
CA LYS A 20 -9.71 -11.71 -2.17
C LYS A 20 -9.45 -10.49 -3.09
N ILE A 21 -10.51 -9.77 -3.43
CA ILE A 21 -10.42 -8.59 -4.28
C ILE A 21 -9.66 -7.48 -3.53
N ASN A 22 -8.57 -7.00 -4.10
CA ASN A 22 -7.68 -6.00 -3.51
C ASN A 22 -7.68 -4.65 -4.25
N TYR A 23 -8.65 -4.43 -5.13
CA TYR A 23 -8.84 -3.17 -5.85
C TYR A 23 -10.16 -2.51 -5.43
N THR A 24 -10.26 -1.21 -5.72
CA THR A 24 -11.46 -0.43 -5.38
C THR A 24 -12.66 -0.88 -6.22
N ILE A 25 -13.77 -1.19 -5.55
CA ILE A 25 -15.06 -1.45 -6.18
C ILE A 25 -15.95 -0.25 -5.96
N THR A 26 -16.45 0.32 -7.04
CA THR A 26 -17.43 1.41 -7.01
C THR A 26 -18.80 0.89 -7.41
N GLN A 27 -19.84 1.38 -6.74
CA GLN A 27 -21.23 1.15 -7.12
C GLN A 27 -21.73 2.39 -7.86
N GLN A 28 -22.42 2.20 -8.99
CA GLN A 28 -22.95 3.26 -9.84
C GLN A 28 -21.88 4.18 -10.48
N GLY A 29 -20.62 3.70 -10.57
CA GLY A 29 -19.60 4.38 -11.36
C GLY A 29 -19.90 4.22 -12.85
N SER A 30 -19.73 5.30 -13.63
CA SER A 30 -19.72 5.26 -15.10
C SER A 30 -18.40 5.80 -15.60
N LEU A 31 -17.84 5.19 -16.64
CA LEU A 31 -16.73 5.76 -17.38
C LEU A 31 -17.31 6.67 -18.48
N ARG A 32 -16.80 7.90 -18.59
CA ARG A 32 -17.21 8.84 -19.63
C ARG A 32 -16.83 8.23 -21.00
N GLY A 33 -17.83 8.05 -21.86
CA GLY A 33 -17.63 7.43 -23.18
C GLY A 33 -17.81 5.89 -23.19
N ASP A 34 -18.25 5.28 -22.08
CA ASP A 34 -18.65 3.87 -22.07
C ASP A 34 -20.05 3.72 -22.67
N GLU A 35 -20.10 3.39 -23.97
CA GLU A 35 -21.33 3.07 -24.71
C GLU A 35 -21.50 1.55 -24.90
N GLY A 36 -20.69 0.75 -24.19
CA GLY A 36 -20.60 -0.68 -24.39
C GLY A 36 -21.76 -1.47 -23.81
N GLN A 37 -22.21 -2.46 -24.58
CA GLN A 37 -23.18 -3.46 -24.14
C GLN A 37 -22.48 -4.72 -23.66
N GLY A 38 -22.81 -5.18 -22.47
CA GLY A 38 -22.33 -6.44 -21.91
C GLY A 38 -21.24 -6.33 -20.85
N ILE A 39 -21.27 -7.29 -19.92
CA ILE A 39 -20.30 -7.49 -18.83
C ILE A 39 -19.83 -8.96 -18.86
N PRO A 40 -18.58 -9.26 -18.49
CA PRO A 40 -17.53 -8.36 -17.99
C PRO A 40 -16.81 -7.62 -19.11
N ARG A 41 -16.57 -6.31 -18.91
CA ARG A 41 -15.81 -5.44 -19.81
C ARG A 41 -14.68 -4.78 -19.06
N ALA A 42 -13.49 -4.72 -19.66
CA ALA A 42 -12.31 -4.11 -19.08
C ALA A 42 -11.75 -3.03 -20.01
N TYR A 43 -11.23 -1.98 -19.44
CA TYR A 43 -10.53 -0.91 -20.14
C TYR A 43 -9.09 -0.87 -19.64
N LEU A 44 -8.15 -0.76 -20.56
CA LEU A 44 -6.73 -0.64 -20.25
C LEU A 44 -6.27 0.78 -20.55
N PHE A 45 -5.74 1.45 -19.53
CA PHE A 45 -5.18 2.79 -19.67
C PHE A 45 -3.65 2.69 -19.56
N ASP A 46 -2.94 3.44 -20.39
CA ASP A 46 -1.51 3.61 -20.23
C ASP A 46 -1.18 4.60 -19.10
N TRP A 47 0.12 4.79 -18.86
CA TRP A 47 0.62 5.70 -17.82
C TRP A 47 0.33 7.19 -18.07
N THR A 48 -0.12 7.56 -19.28
CA THR A 48 -0.55 8.92 -19.61
C THR A 48 -2.03 9.15 -19.35
N GLY A 49 -2.76 8.09 -19.01
CA GLY A 49 -4.22 8.09 -18.84
C GLY A 49 -4.99 7.90 -20.14
N LYS A 50 -4.31 7.58 -21.25
CA LYS A 50 -4.95 7.27 -22.52
C LYS A 50 -5.48 5.83 -22.50
N CYS A 51 -6.74 5.63 -22.90
CA CYS A 51 -7.28 4.29 -23.13
C CYS A 51 -6.59 3.66 -24.34
N VAL A 52 -5.92 2.54 -24.13
CA VAL A 52 -5.14 1.81 -25.14
C VAL A 52 -5.70 0.41 -25.44
N GLY A 53 -6.69 -0.01 -24.69
CA GLY A 53 -7.36 -1.29 -24.89
C GLY A 53 -8.74 -1.33 -24.25
N GLU A 54 -9.62 -2.10 -24.86
CA GLU A 54 -10.98 -2.36 -24.42
C GLU A 54 -11.37 -3.77 -24.86
N GLY A 55 -12.03 -4.54 -23.99
CA GLY A 55 -12.45 -5.90 -24.31
C GLY A 55 -12.73 -6.74 -23.07
N SER A 56 -12.60 -8.04 -23.22
CA SER A 56 -12.70 -8.97 -22.10
C SER A 56 -11.52 -8.80 -21.12
N PRO A 57 -11.70 -9.11 -19.82
CA PRO A 57 -10.60 -9.08 -18.85
C PRO A 57 -9.36 -9.89 -19.27
N GLN A 58 -9.57 -11.07 -19.90
CA GLN A 58 -8.47 -11.93 -20.35
C GLN A 58 -7.67 -11.33 -21.52
N GLU A 59 -8.32 -10.59 -22.41
CA GLU A 59 -7.64 -9.88 -23.50
C GLU A 59 -6.82 -8.72 -22.94
N MET A 60 -7.38 -7.98 -22.00
CA MET A 60 -6.69 -6.84 -21.35
C MET A 60 -5.51 -7.32 -20.52
N GLU A 61 -5.59 -8.45 -19.83
CA GLU A 61 -4.49 -9.04 -19.07
C GLU A 61 -3.28 -9.34 -19.98
N ARG A 62 -3.50 -9.92 -21.16
CA ARG A 62 -2.43 -10.16 -22.14
C ARG A 62 -1.77 -8.87 -22.66
N GLN A 63 -2.58 -7.83 -22.88
CA GLN A 63 -2.05 -6.53 -23.32
C GLN A 63 -1.30 -5.81 -22.20
N LEU A 64 -1.72 -5.99 -20.94
CA LEU A 64 -1.12 -5.35 -19.76
C LEU A 64 0.36 -5.72 -19.61
N GLU A 65 0.75 -6.99 -19.82
CA GLU A 65 2.16 -7.38 -19.73
C GLU A 65 3.04 -6.61 -20.70
N GLY A 66 2.63 -6.49 -21.95
CA GLY A 66 3.35 -5.73 -22.98
C GLY A 66 3.40 -4.23 -22.69
N LEU A 67 2.34 -3.70 -22.07
CA LEU A 67 2.29 -2.31 -21.65
C LEU A 67 3.23 -2.04 -20.45
N MET A 68 3.22 -2.92 -19.47
CA MET A 68 4.09 -2.81 -18.28
C MET A 68 5.58 -2.88 -18.64
N GLN A 69 5.96 -3.66 -19.65
CA GLN A 69 7.36 -3.71 -20.11
C GLN A 69 7.84 -2.37 -20.70
N LYS A 70 6.93 -1.62 -21.31
CA LYS A 70 7.21 -0.32 -21.96
C LYS A 70 7.00 0.87 -21.02
N ALA A 71 6.29 0.66 -19.92
CA ALA A 71 5.96 1.73 -18.99
C ALA A 71 7.24 2.37 -18.43
N PRO A 72 7.35 3.70 -18.44
CA PRO A 72 8.40 4.37 -17.71
C PRO A 72 8.26 4.07 -16.21
N PRO A 73 9.31 4.20 -15.41
CA PRO A 73 9.18 4.06 -13.96
C PRO A 73 8.06 4.95 -13.45
N TRP A 74 7.19 4.41 -12.61
CA TRP A 74 6.01 5.14 -12.08
C TRP A 74 6.37 6.50 -11.45
N ILE A 75 7.58 6.60 -10.87
CA ILE A 75 8.08 7.83 -10.26
C ILE A 75 8.31 8.93 -11.29
N ALA A 76 8.55 8.60 -12.57
CA ALA A 76 8.67 9.56 -13.65
C ALA A 76 7.34 10.24 -14.02
N GLY A 77 6.20 9.70 -13.57
CA GLY A 77 4.87 10.25 -13.80
C GLY A 77 4.49 10.33 -15.28
N GLY A 78 4.97 9.40 -16.08
CA GLY A 78 4.70 9.34 -17.52
C GLY A 78 5.53 10.32 -18.37
N LYS A 79 6.42 11.11 -17.76
CA LYS A 79 7.27 12.05 -18.51
C LYS A 79 8.35 11.30 -19.29
N GLU A 80 8.47 11.59 -20.56
CA GLU A 80 9.62 11.23 -21.39
C GLU A 80 10.72 12.27 -21.21
N PHE A 81 11.94 11.79 -21.02
CA PHE A 81 13.12 12.65 -20.84
C PHE A 81 13.89 12.73 -22.14
N LYS A 82 14.44 13.92 -22.47
CA LYS A 82 15.28 14.15 -23.64
C LYS A 82 16.77 13.95 -23.31
N SER A 83 17.17 14.33 -22.09
CA SER A 83 18.54 14.16 -21.63
C SER A 83 18.90 12.68 -21.49
N GLU A 84 19.91 12.20 -22.18
CA GLU A 84 20.41 10.82 -22.07
C GLU A 84 20.85 10.48 -20.65
N GLU A 85 21.43 11.44 -19.93
CA GLU A 85 21.88 11.24 -18.55
C GLU A 85 20.71 11.01 -17.60
N VAL A 86 19.63 11.81 -17.73
CA VAL A 86 18.43 11.67 -16.95
C VAL A 86 17.68 10.38 -17.34
N GLN A 87 17.63 10.04 -18.63
CA GLN A 87 17.06 8.77 -19.11
C GLN A 87 17.76 7.56 -18.48
N LYS A 88 19.09 7.55 -18.43
CA LYS A 88 19.88 6.45 -17.80
C LYS A 88 19.57 6.33 -16.31
N ILE A 89 19.42 7.45 -15.60
CA ILE A 89 19.05 7.44 -14.18
C ILE A 89 17.61 6.94 -14.03
N ALA A 90 16.66 7.46 -14.82
CA ALA A 90 15.27 7.07 -14.80
C ALA A 90 15.08 5.56 -15.07
N ALA A 91 15.77 5.01 -16.07
CA ALA A 91 15.74 3.59 -16.39
C ALA A 91 16.16 2.68 -15.21
N GLY A 92 17.01 3.20 -14.32
CA GLY A 92 17.43 2.52 -13.08
C GLY A 92 16.41 2.55 -11.94
N LEU A 93 15.34 3.35 -12.04
CA LEU A 93 14.35 3.56 -10.97
C LEU A 93 13.22 2.50 -10.94
N LYS A 94 13.52 1.27 -11.36
CA LYS A 94 12.55 0.16 -11.37
C LYS A 94 12.02 -0.20 -9.98
N THR A 95 12.81 0.04 -8.94
CA THR A 95 12.44 -0.22 -7.55
C THR A 95 12.81 0.96 -6.65
N PRO A 96 12.05 1.23 -5.58
CA PRO A 96 12.35 2.31 -4.64
C PRO A 96 13.73 2.21 -3.98
N ALA A 97 14.31 1.02 -3.88
CA ALA A 97 15.64 0.82 -3.29
C ALA A 97 16.78 1.59 -4.01
N ALA A 98 16.54 2.02 -5.25
CA ALA A 98 17.49 2.83 -6.02
C ALA A 98 17.37 4.35 -5.76
N PHE A 99 16.30 4.80 -5.08
CA PHE A 99 15.94 6.22 -5.02
C PHE A 99 17.01 7.09 -4.35
N GLY A 100 17.58 6.67 -3.22
CA GLY A 100 18.59 7.47 -2.53
C GLY A 100 19.84 7.74 -3.41
N LYS A 101 20.34 6.71 -4.09
CA LYS A 101 21.48 6.86 -5.00
C LYS A 101 21.15 7.68 -6.25
N SER A 102 19.96 7.50 -6.79
CA SER A 102 19.50 8.22 -7.97
C SER A 102 19.29 9.69 -7.67
N LEU A 103 18.70 10.00 -6.51
CA LEU A 103 18.52 11.37 -6.06
C LEU A 103 19.84 12.10 -5.93
N ALA A 104 20.86 11.50 -5.30
CA ALA A 104 22.19 12.08 -5.19
C ALA A 104 22.90 12.31 -6.56
N LYS A 105 22.56 11.51 -7.58
CA LYS A 105 23.05 11.74 -8.96
C LYS A 105 22.31 12.90 -9.63
N LEU A 106 20.97 12.92 -9.49
CA LEU A 106 20.14 13.98 -10.07
C LEU A 106 20.49 15.35 -9.48
N GLU A 107 20.77 15.42 -8.18
CA GLU A 107 21.19 16.67 -7.51
C GLU A 107 22.45 17.28 -8.11
N LYS A 108 23.36 16.46 -8.62
CA LYS A 108 24.57 16.95 -9.31
C LYS A 108 24.28 17.48 -10.71
N LEU A 109 23.14 17.11 -11.30
CA LEU A 109 22.75 17.53 -12.64
C LEU A 109 21.79 18.73 -12.64
N LYS A 110 21.28 19.17 -11.46
CA LYS A 110 20.29 20.25 -11.39
C LYS A 110 20.77 21.56 -11.99
N ASP A 111 22.06 21.86 -11.84
CA ASP A 111 22.68 23.10 -12.32
C ASP A 111 23.17 23.01 -13.78
N ALA A 112 22.94 21.87 -14.45
CA ALA A 112 23.26 21.73 -15.86
C ALA A 112 22.33 22.57 -16.75
N GLU A 113 22.87 23.10 -17.83
CA GLU A 113 22.10 23.91 -18.79
C GLU A 113 21.06 23.06 -19.57
N GLY A 114 19.98 23.70 -20.01
CA GLY A 114 18.99 23.14 -20.92
C GLY A 114 18.10 22.06 -20.31
N ASP A 115 17.80 21.04 -21.13
CA ASP A 115 16.87 19.95 -20.74
C ASP A 115 17.44 19.13 -19.57
N THR A 116 18.75 18.94 -19.49
CA THR A 116 19.38 18.11 -18.43
C THR A 116 19.08 18.64 -17.03
N GLY A 117 19.32 19.92 -16.76
CA GLY A 117 19.07 20.50 -15.43
C GLY A 117 17.59 20.53 -15.07
N SER A 118 16.75 20.94 -16.00
CA SER A 118 15.30 21.00 -15.77
C SER A 118 14.69 19.62 -15.55
N GLU A 119 15.09 18.62 -16.28
CA GLU A 119 14.61 17.23 -16.14
C GLU A 119 15.16 16.55 -14.89
N ALA A 120 16.42 16.81 -14.54
CA ALA A 120 17.01 16.33 -13.29
C ALA A 120 16.29 16.92 -12.10
N THR A 121 15.99 18.22 -12.11
CA THR A 121 15.20 18.88 -11.06
C THR A 121 13.82 18.25 -10.93
N TYR A 122 13.10 18.11 -12.03
CA TYR A 122 11.77 17.48 -12.05
C TYR A 122 11.77 16.08 -11.40
N LEU A 123 12.70 15.21 -11.84
CA LEU A 123 12.74 13.84 -11.36
C LEU A 123 13.22 13.77 -9.91
N ALA A 124 14.17 14.61 -9.52
CA ALA A 124 14.66 14.72 -8.15
C ALA A 124 13.54 15.16 -7.19
N GLU A 125 12.75 16.17 -7.55
CA GLU A 125 11.61 16.63 -6.75
C GLU A 125 10.57 15.53 -6.55
N ARG A 126 10.23 14.78 -7.57
CA ARG A 126 9.28 13.67 -7.46
C ARG A 126 9.77 12.58 -6.51
N ILE A 127 11.06 12.21 -6.61
CA ILE A 127 11.65 11.22 -5.72
C ILE A 127 11.71 11.75 -4.28
N ALA A 128 12.09 13.01 -4.10
CA ALA A 128 12.15 13.64 -2.77
C ALA A 128 10.76 13.76 -2.15
N ASN A 129 9.76 14.19 -2.90
CA ASN A 129 8.36 14.30 -2.43
C ASN A 129 7.81 12.94 -2.01
N TYR A 130 8.09 11.87 -2.78
CA TYR A 130 7.71 10.52 -2.37
C TYR A 130 8.37 10.12 -1.05
N GLY A 131 9.66 10.38 -0.88
CA GLY A 131 10.37 10.06 0.36
C GLY A 131 9.89 10.88 1.56
N ASN A 132 9.63 12.16 1.36
CA ASN A 132 9.08 13.03 2.40
C ASN A 132 7.66 12.61 2.77
N GLY A 133 6.81 12.22 1.81
CA GLY A 133 5.49 11.67 2.07
C GLY A 133 5.54 10.43 2.98
N ILE A 134 6.46 9.50 2.73
CA ILE A 134 6.67 8.33 3.62
C ILE A 134 7.03 8.79 5.04
N LEU A 135 7.90 9.81 5.20
CA LEU A 135 8.29 10.32 6.51
C LEU A 135 7.11 10.99 7.23
N GLU A 136 6.30 11.77 6.52
CA GLU A 136 5.11 12.43 7.06
C GLU A 136 4.06 11.41 7.50
N ASP A 137 3.77 10.42 6.68
CA ASP A 137 2.85 9.32 7.01
C ASP A 137 3.35 8.52 8.21
N ALA A 138 4.65 8.20 8.25
CA ALA A 138 5.25 7.52 9.40
C ALA A 138 5.12 8.36 10.68
N LYS A 139 5.37 9.67 10.60
CA LYS A 139 5.22 10.60 11.71
C LYS A 139 3.78 10.70 12.19
N ALA A 140 2.82 10.80 11.30
CA ALA A 140 1.40 10.82 11.64
C ALA A 140 0.95 9.54 12.38
N ASN A 141 1.56 8.40 12.05
CA ASN A 141 1.26 7.12 12.68
C ASN A 141 1.95 6.90 14.05
N GLU A 142 2.90 7.74 14.47
CA GLU A 142 3.65 7.51 15.72
C GLU A 142 2.75 7.36 16.96
N THR A 143 1.64 8.09 16.99
CA THR A 143 0.69 8.05 18.11
C THR A 143 -0.42 7.02 17.92
N GLU A 144 -0.81 6.72 16.68
CA GLU A 144 -1.98 5.90 16.38
C GLU A 144 -1.65 4.45 16.00
N ASP A 145 -0.48 4.22 15.41
CA ASP A 145 -0.02 2.90 15.00
C ASP A 145 1.51 2.84 14.97
N ALA A 146 2.10 2.59 16.13
CA ALA A 146 3.56 2.53 16.29
C ALA A 146 4.22 1.50 15.36
N PHE A 147 3.52 0.43 14.98
CA PHE A 147 4.05 -0.55 14.03
C PHE A 147 4.09 0.02 12.61
N ALA A 148 3.00 0.66 12.14
CA ALA A 148 2.97 1.32 10.85
C ALA A 148 4.02 2.44 10.76
N ALA A 149 4.16 3.26 11.81
CA ALA A 149 5.19 4.29 11.90
C ALA A 149 6.59 3.71 11.73
N MET A 150 6.93 2.65 12.49
CA MET A 150 8.24 2.01 12.42
C MET A 150 8.51 1.39 11.05
N MET A 151 7.50 0.81 10.39
CA MET A 151 7.62 0.25 9.04
C MET A 151 7.83 1.35 8.00
N GLY A 152 7.11 2.48 8.09
CA GLY A 152 7.31 3.62 7.19
C GLY A 152 8.72 4.21 7.31
N TYR A 153 9.22 4.41 8.52
CA TYR A 153 10.61 4.85 8.70
C TYR A 153 11.63 3.82 8.19
N ALA A 154 11.39 2.53 8.40
CA ALA A 154 12.27 1.48 7.88
C ALA A 154 12.28 1.46 6.34
N GLU A 155 11.13 1.68 5.72
CA GLU A 155 10.99 1.82 4.27
C GLU A 155 11.79 3.04 3.76
N ALA A 156 11.59 4.23 4.33
CA ALA A 156 12.34 5.42 3.97
C ALA A 156 13.86 5.22 4.13
N ALA A 157 14.30 4.64 5.26
CA ALA A 157 15.70 4.36 5.52
C ALA A 157 16.33 3.39 4.50
N LYS A 158 15.56 2.44 4.01
CA LYS A 158 15.97 1.46 2.98
C LYS A 158 16.01 2.11 1.59
N ASN A 159 14.93 2.77 1.21
CA ASN A 159 14.75 3.31 -0.15
C ASN A 159 15.65 4.51 -0.41
N PHE A 160 15.95 5.29 0.62
CA PHE A 160 16.78 6.51 0.56
C PHE A 160 18.14 6.33 1.25
N LYS A 161 18.68 5.11 1.23
CA LYS A 161 20.02 4.83 1.79
C LYS A 161 21.09 5.74 1.14
N GLY A 162 21.83 6.48 1.99
CA GLY A 162 22.87 7.40 1.55
C GLY A 162 22.35 8.79 1.12
N HIS A 163 21.11 9.11 1.46
CA HIS A 163 20.50 10.42 1.30
C HIS A 163 19.91 10.90 2.61
N GLU A 164 19.78 12.23 2.81
CA GLU A 164 19.29 12.83 4.06
C GLU A 164 17.90 12.31 4.51
N ILE A 165 16.99 12.00 3.58
CA ILE A 165 15.68 11.41 3.86
C ILE A 165 15.85 10.07 4.61
N GLY A 166 16.75 9.22 4.12
CA GLY A 166 17.03 7.94 4.78
C GLY A 166 17.71 8.10 6.14
N ASP A 167 18.56 9.13 6.29
CA ASP A 167 19.25 9.40 7.56
C ASP A 167 18.30 10.01 8.59
N LYS A 168 17.37 10.90 8.18
CA LYS A 168 16.25 11.39 9.02
C LYS A 168 15.43 10.23 9.56
N ALA A 169 15.05 9.29 8.68
CA ALA A 169 14.31 8.09 9.07
C ALA A 169 15.06 7.24 10.11
N LYS A 170 16.34 6.96 9.89
CA LYS A 170 17.17 6.19 10.83
C LYS A 170 17.30 6.86 12.18
N SER A 171 17.52 8.18 12.19
CA SER A 171 17.63 8.96 13.42
C SER A 171 16.32 8.89 14.22
N ARG A 172 15.17 9.07 13.54
CA ARG A 172 13.87 8.99 14.20
C ARG A 172 13.58 7.60 14.76
N MET A 173 13.86 6.54 14.01
CA MET A 173 13.76 5.16 14.51
C MET A 173 14.61 4.91 15.76
N LYS A 174 15.81 5.49 15.83
CA LYS A 174 16.70 5.36 16.97
C LYS A 174 16.15 6.07 18.21
N GLU A 175 15.51 7.22 18.04
CA GLU A 175 14.83 7.97 19.12
C GLU A 175 13.61 7.18 19.64
N LEU A 176 12.73 6.75 18.74
CA LEU A 176 11.51 6.02 19.08
C LEU A 176 11.80 4.70 19.82
N LYS A 177 12.90 4.02 19.49
CA LYS A 177 13.33 2.81 20.19
C LYS A 177 13.74 3.04 21.65
N LYS A 178 14.07 4.27 22.04
CA LYS A 178 14.39 4.62 23.43
C LYS A 178 13.14 4.89 24.25
N ASP A 179 12.02 5.21 23.60
CA ASP A 179 10.75 5.45 24.27
C ASP A 179 10.10 4.10 24.65
N LYS A 180 9.94 3.89 25.97
CA LYS A 180 9.36 2.65 26.50
C LYS A 180 7.88 2.50 26.14
N ALA A 181 7.12 3.62 26.11
CA ALA A 181 5.71 3.59 25.75
C ALA A 181 5.53 3.25 24.29
N PHE A 182 6.30 3.89 23.40
CA PHE A 182 6.33 3.55 21.97
C PHE A 182 6.76 2.09 21.75
N GLY A 183 7.80 1.64 22.46
CA GLY A 183 8.27 0.24 22.38
C GLY A 183 7.22 -0.78 22.81
N LYS A 184 6.33 -0.42 23.76
CA LYS A 184 5.18 -1.25 24.17
C LYS A 184 4.12 -1.31 23.07
N GLU A 185 3.71 -0.15 22.52
CA GLU A 185 2.78 -0.05 21.39
C GLU A 185 3.31 -0.78 20.15
N LEU A 186 4.60 -0.66 19.84
CA LEU A 186 5.23 -1.35 18.71
C LEU A 186 5.10 -2.87 18.82
N LYS A 187 5.37 -3.44 20.00
CA LYS A 187 5.24 -4.89 20.23
C LYS A 187 3.79 -5.35 20.16
N ALA A 188 2.87 -4.55 20.68
CA ALA A 188 1.43 -4.80 20.59
C ALA A 188 0.96 -4.75 19.13
N GLY A 189 1.40 -3.74 18.35
CA GLY A 189 1.11 -3.60 16.93
C GLY A 189 1.63 -4.77 16.10
N GLN A 190 2.83 -5.30 16.40
CA GLN A 190 3.35 -6.52 15.77
C GLN A 190 2.43 -7.73 16.00
N MET A 191 1.90 -7.87 17.22
CA MET A 191 0.96 -8.94 17.52
C MET A 191 -0.38 -8.74 16.80
N LEU A 192 -0.88 -7.51 16.72
CA LEU A 192 -2.09 -7.17 15.96
C LEU A 192 -1.92 -7.54 14.48
N LYS A 193 -0.77 -7.22 13.87
CA LYS A 193 -0.49 -7.62 12.47
C LYS A 193 -0.48 -9.13 12.27
N GLN A 194 0.04 -9.89 13.24
CA GLN A 194 -0.05 -11.35 13.20
C GLN A 194 -1.51 -11.82 13.29
N MET A 195 -2.33 -11.17 14.13
CA MET A 195 -3.76 -11.49 14.22
C MET A 195 -4.50 -11.17 12.93
N GLU A 196 -4.25 -10.02 12.31
CA GLU A 196 -4.82 -9.63 11.01
C GLU A 196 -4.44 -10.65 9.91
N ALA A 197 -3.19 -11.09 9.88
CA ALA A 197 -2.73 -12.10 8.93
C ALA A 197 -3.47 -13.44 9.12
N VAL A 198 -3.63 -13.90 10.37
CA VAL A 198 -4.40 -15.12 10.67
C VAL A 198 -5.88 -14.92 10.33
N ALA A 199 -6.46 -13.77 10.67
CA ALA A 199 -7.83 -13.43 10.33
C ALA A 199 -8.09 -13.46 8.82
N GLY A 200 -7.12 -13.01 8.02
CA GLY A 200 -7.16 -13.11 6.54
C GLY A 200 -7.20 -14.54 6.00
N THR A 201 -6.91 -15.55 6.81
CA THR A 201 -7.03 -16.97 6.43
C THR A 201 -8.40 -17.59 6.74
N LEU A 202 -9.26 -16.87 7.46
CA LEU A 202 -10.60 -17.33 7.77
C LEU A 202 -11.43 -17.46 6.48
N LYS A 203 -12.12 -18.58 6.35
CA LYS A 203 -12.98 -18.86 5.21
C LYS A 203 -14.38 -18.34 5.47
N ALA A 204 -14.89 -17.53 4.53
CA ALA A 204 -16.29 -17.17 4.47
C ALA A 204 -17.09 -18.31 3.81
N VAL A 205 -18.29 -18.58 4.35
CA VAL A 205 -19.27 -19.49 3.76
C VAL A 205 -20.55 -18.67 3.60
N ASN A 206 -21.09 -18.63 2.40
CA ASN A 206 -22.24 -17.78 2.07
C ASN A 206 -22.06 -16.30 2.44
N GLY A 207 -20.85 -15.78 2.24
CA GLY A 207 -20.49 -14.37 2.50
C GLY A 207 -20.28 -14.01 3.98
N ALA A 208 -20.41 -14.95 4.92
CA ALA A 208 -20.19 -14.74 6.34
C ALA A 208 -19.08 -15.63 6.89
N ILE A 209 -18.25 -15.09 7.80
CA ILE A 209 -17.25 -15.89 8.51
C ILE A 209 -17.97 -16.59 9.66
N ASN A 210 -18.06 -17.93 9.58
CA ASN A 210 -18.55 -18.75 10.67
C ASN A 210 -17.36 -19.30 11.48
N PRO A 211 -17.16 -18.85 12.73
CA PRO A 211 -16.07 -19.33 13.59
C PRO A 211 -16.13 -20.84 13.88
N GLN A 212 -17.32 -21.42 13.89
CA GLN A 212 -17.53 -22.84 14.19
C GLN A 212 -17.30 -23.76 12.98
N HIS A 213 -17.14 -23.16 11.77
CA HIS A 213 -16.90 -23.96 10.58
C HIS A 213 -15.59 -24.75 10.72
N PRO A 214 -15.54 -26.05 10.36
CA PRO A 214 -14.37 -26.92 10.56
C PRO A 214 -13.07 -26.32 10.01
N ALA A 215 -13.11 -25.65 8.84
CA ALA A 215 -11.95 -25.01 8.22
C ALA A 215 -11.42 -23.80 9.02
N ASN A 216 -12.25 -23.20 9.89
CA ASN A 216 -11.88 -22.04 10.69
C ASN A 216 -11.40 -22.40 12.10
N ARG A 217 -11.58 -23.65 12.57
CA ARG A 217 -11.24 -24.05 13.95
C ARG A 217 -9.78 -23.73 14.31
N LYS A 218 -8.82 -24.09 13.44
CA LYS A 218 -7.40 -23.86 13.70
C LYS A 218 -7.04 -22.36 13.69
N PRO A 219 -7.41 -21.56 12.67
CA PRO A 219 -7.20 -20.11 12.68
C PRO A 219 -7.86 -19.42 13.88
N VAL A 220 -9.10 -19.79 14.24
CA VAL A 220 -9.81 -19.25 15.40
C VAL A 220 -9.06 -19.53 16.71
N ALA A 221 -8.64 -20.77 16.94
CA ALA A 221 -7.86 -21.12 18.13
C ALA A 221 -6.54 -20.31 18.21
N GLN A 222 -5.87 -20.10 17.07
CA GLN A 222 -4.67 -19.27 16.99
C GLN A 222 -4.96 -17.80 17.32
N LEU A 223 -6.03 -17.23 16.77
CA LEU A 223 -6.49 -15.87 17.06
C LEU A 223 -6.78 -15.69 18.56
N MET A 224 -7.53 -16.62 19.17
CA MET A 224 -7.85 -16.57 20.60
C MET A 224 -6.57 -16.63 21.46
N GLY A 225 -5.59 -17.44 21.06
CA GLY A 225 -4.29 -17.51 21.73
C GLY A 225 -3.51 -16.20 21.65
N LEU A 226 -3.50 -15.54 20.48
CA LEU A 226 -2.84 -14.25 20.27
C LEU A 226 -3.57 -13.14 21.06
N ARG A 227 -4.90 -13.10 21.04
CA ARG A 227 -5.72 -12.18 21.83
C ARG A 227 -5.37 -12.26 23.32
N LYS A 228 -5.41 -13.46 23.89
CA LYS A 228 -5.07 -13.66 25.30
C LYS A 228 -3.67 -13.16 25.65
N LYS A 229 -2.67 -13.40 24.79
CA LYS A 229 -1.29 -12.92 24.98
C LYS A 229 -1.23 -11.39 24.90
N LEU A 230 -1.91 -10.79 23.92
CA LEU A 230 -1.96 -9.36 23.70
C LEU A 230 -2.59 -8.64 24.91
N GLN A 231 -3.76 -9.09 25.36
CA GLN A 231 -4.45 -8.54 26.52
C GLN A 231 -3.62 -8.66 27.80
N LYS A 232 -3.01 -9.81 28.05
CA LYS A 232 -2.19 -10.03 29.25
C LYS A 232 -0.98 -9.10 29.32
N LYS A 233 -0.32 -8.82 28.18
CA LYS A 233 0.95 -8.07 28.15
C LYS A 233 0.80 -6.61 27.77
N TYR A 234 -0.22 -6.27 27.00
CA TYR A 234 -0.37 -4.98 26.30
C TYR A 234 -1.81 -4.48 26.29
N GLY A 235 -2.66 -4.91 27.23
CA GLY A 235 -4.10 -4.63 27.24
C GLY A 235 -4.47 -3.15 27.29
N ASP A 236 -3.56 -2.28 27.75
CA ASP A 236 -3.70 -0.83 27.82
C ASP A 236 -3.21 -0.10 26.56
N THR A 237 -2.84 -0.83 25.50
CA THR A 237 -2.35 -0.25 24.24
C THR A 237 -3.47 -0.01 23.22
N LYS A 238 -3.26 0.95 22.32
CA LYS A 238 -4.17 1.20 21.19
C LYS A 238 -4.28 -0.03 20.28
N ALA A 239 -3.17 -0.74 20.07
CA ALA A 239 -3.17 -1.98 19.29
C ALA A 239 -4.06 -3.06 19.92
N ALA A 240 -4.11 -3.16 21.26
CA ALA A 240 -5.02 -4.09 21.93
C ALA A 240 -6.50 -3.70 21.75
N ALA A 241 -6.81 -2.41 21.79
CA ALA A 241 -8.16 -1.92 21.49
C ALA A 241 -8.59 -2.23 20.04
N LYS A 242 -7.68 -2.01 19.07
CA LYS A 242 -7.92 -2.38 17.66
C LYS A 242 -8.13 -3.89 17.49
N ALA A 243 -7.40 -4.72 18.25
CA ALA A 243 -7.58 -6.18 18.23
C ALA A 243 -8.96 -6.59 18.72
N GLU A 244 -9.47 -5.97 19.79
CA GLU A 244 -10.85 -6.23 20.26
C GLU A 244 -11.89 -5.84 19.21
N ALA A 245 -11.72 -4.70 18.54
CA ALA A 245 -12.59 -4.30 17.43
C ALA A 245 -12.54 -5.31 16.26
N LEU A 246 -11.37 -5.85 15.96
CA LEU A 246 -11.21 -6.91 14.96
C LEU A 246 -12.00 -8.17 15.35
N PHE A 247 -11.93 -8.61 16.61
CA PHE A 247 -12.71 -9.75 17.10
C PHE A 247 -14.21 -9.51 17.02
N ALA A 248 -14.67 -8.35 17.48
CA ALA A 248 -16.08 -7.98 17.42
C ALA A 248 -16.62 -8.02 15.98
N SER A 249 -15.79 -7.67 14.97
CA SER A 249 -16.19 -7.72 13.55
C SER A 249 -16.46 -9.11 13.02
N PHE A 250 -15.98 -10.15 13.70
CA PHE A 250 -16.22 -11.57 13.36
C PHE A 250 -17.31 -12.23 14.21
N GLY A 251 -17.91 -11.50 15.16
CA GLY A 251 -18.95 -12.04 16.06
C GLY A 251 -18.38 -12.99 17.13
N PHE A 252 -17.13 -12.77 17.56
CA PHE A 252 -16.50 -13.53 18.66
C PHE A 252 -16.77 -12.91 20.02
#